data_4a379ae7760e967a44b9fab3d560637c
#
_entry.id   4a379ae7760e967a44b9fab3d560637c
#
_cell.length_a   1.000
_cell.length_b   1.000
_cell.length_c   1.000
_cell.angle_alpha   90.00
_cell.angle_beta   90.00
_cell.angle_gamma   90.00
#
_symmetry.space_group_name_H-M   'P 1'
#
loop_
_entity.id
_entity.type
_entity.pdbx_description
1 polymer ?
#
loop_
_entity_poly.entity_id
_entity_poly.type
_entity_poly.pdbx_seq_one_letter_code
_entity_poly.pdbx_strand_id
1 'polypeptide(L)' 'VENERQRYWVLKSLSNKIGDVFAATVLDARDRNYVVEVEPYLIRSNVYLRPTTVLGQTVHLVLQEVDIWRQQAYFRQSD' A
#
# COMPACT_ATOMS: atom_id res chain seq x y z
N VAL A 1 2.03 -9.13 18.57
CA VAL A 1 2.61 -8.31 19.59
C VAL A 1 3.64 -7.36 18.99
N GLU A 2 4.78 -7.87 18.57
CA GLU A 2 5.79 -7.03 17.92
C GLU A 2 5.31 -6.53 16.57
N ASN A 3 4.57 -7.34 15.84
CA ASN A 3 4.04 -6.99 14.54
C ASN A 3 3.09 -5.79 14.61
N GLU A 4 2.24 -5.75 15.63
CA GLU A 4 1.33 -4.63 15.82
C GLU A 4 2.08 -3.35 16.12
N ARG A 5 3.14 -3.43 16.91
CA ARG A 5 3.97 -2.29 17.25
C ARG A 5 4.69 -1.74 16.02
N GLN A 6 5.27 -2.63 15.22
CA GLN A 6 5.92 -2.24 13.98
C GLN A 6 4.94 -1.57 13.03
N ARG A 7 3.75 -2.13 12.89
CA ARG A 7 2.75 -1.59 12.00
C ARG A 7 2.31 -0.19 12.44
N TYR A 8 2.16 0.02 13.73
CA TYR A 8 1.82 1.33 14.25
C TYR A 8 2.86 2.38 13.88
N TRP A 9 4.13 2.08 14.11
CA TRP A 9 5.21 3.01 13.81
C TRP A 9 5.34 3.28 12.32
N VAL A 10 5.17 2.25 11.50
CA VAL A 10 5.22 2.40 10.06
C VAL A 10 4.09 3.31 9.58
N LEU A 11 2.87 3.10 10.06
CA LEU A 11 1.73 3.92 9.67
C LEU A 11 1.90 5.36 10.15
N LYS A 12 2.42 5.55 11.35
CA LYS A 12 2.67 6.89 11.85
C LYS A 12 3.72 7.62 11.02
N SER A 13 4.76 6.90 10.60
CA SER A 13 5.76 7.45 9.69
C SER A 13 5.15 7.81 8.34
N LEU A 14 4.30 6.93 7.80
CA LEU A 14 3.63 7.16 6.54
C LEU A 14 2.70 8.36 6.58
N SER A 15 2.09 8.65 7.72
CA SER A 15 1.16 9.77 7.83
C SER A 15 1.81 11.11 7.48
N ASN A 16 3.13 11.19 7.57
CA ASN A 16 3.88 12.39 7.18
C ASN A 16 4.26 12.39 5.71
N LYS A 17 3.88 11.35 4.97
CA LYS A 17 4.26 11.18 3.57
C LYS A 17 3.07 11.09 2.63
N ILE A 18 1.93 11.59 3.07
CA ILE A 18 0.74 11.62 2.23
C ILE A 18 1.03 12.46 0.98
N GLY A 19 0.72 11.91 -0.18
CA GLY A 19 1.02 12.53 -1.47
C GLY A 19 2.31 12.04 -2.11
N ASP A 20 3.14 11.31 -1.37
CA ASP A 20 4.37 10.74 -1.92
C ASP A 20 4.06 9.48 -2.72
N VAL A 21 4.96 9.17 -3.65
CA VAL A 21 4.84 7.99 -4.52
C VAL A 21 5.69 6.86 -3.95
N PHE A 22 5.10 5.67 -3.88
CA PHE A 22 5.78 4.48 -3.40
C PHE A 22 5.74 3.38 -4.45
N ALA A 23 6.81 2.61 -4.54
CA ALA A 23 6.84 1.42 -5.39
C ALA A 23 6.16 0.27 -4.64
N ALA A 24 5.40 -0.54 -5.38
CA ALA A 24 4.72 -1.69 -4.80
C ALA A 24 4.75 -2.85 -5.78
N THR A 25 4.81 -4.07 -5.25
CA THR A 25 4.79 -5.28 -6.05
C THR A 25 3.40 -5.93 -5.94
N VAL A 26 2.83 -6.30 -7.07
CA VAL A 26 1.52 -6.94 -7.11
C VAL A 26 1.67 -8.40 -6.71
N LEU A 27 1.03 -8.77 -5.60
CA LEU A 27 1.12 -10.13 -5.04
C LEU A 27 -0.03 -11.02 -5.47
N ASP A 28 -1.25 -10.47 -5.58
CA ASP A 28 -2.43 -11.26 -5.86
C ASP A 28 -3.48 -10.38 -6.52
N ALA A 29 -4.39 -11.00 -7.24
CA ALA A 29 -5.51 -10.33 -7.89
C ALA A 29 -6.82 -10.80 -7.27
N ARG A 30 -7.65 -9.84 -6.87
CA ARG A 30 -8.99 -10.09 -6.35
C ARG A 30 -10.02 -9.61 -7.37
N ASP A 31 -11.29 -9.83 -7.10
CA ASP A 31 -12.35 -9.53 -8.06
C ASP A 31 -12.32 -8.09 -8.54
N ARG A 32 -12.07 -7.14 -7.65
CA ARG A 32 -12.12 -5.72 -7.98
C ARG A 32 -10.86 -4.96 -7.58
N ASN A 33 -9.93 -5.64 -6.92
CA ASN A 33 -8.71 -4.96 -6.49
C ASN A 33 -7.54 -5.92 -6.50
N TYR A 34 -6.38 -5.39 -6.23
CA TYR A 34 -5.15 -6.15 -6.17
C TYR A 34 -4.52 -6.03 -4.80
N VAL A 35 -3.89 -7.12 -4.36
CA VAL A 35 -3.08 -7.09 -3.14
C VAL A 35 -1.66 -6.75 -3.53
N VAL A 36 -1.12 -5.70 -2.95
CA VAL A 36 0.24 -5.25 -3.24
C VAL A 36 1.05 -5.16 -1.97
N GLU A 37 2.36 -5.29 -2.13
CA GLU A 37 3.30 -5.06 -1.03
C GLU A 37 4.06 -3.79 -1.32
N VAL A 38 3.89 -2.79 -0.46
CA VAL A 38 4.45 -1.45 -0.66
C VAL A 38 5.84 -1.39 -0.06
N GLU A 39 6.81 -1.00 -0.89
CA GLU A 39 8.20 -0.82 -0.45
C GLU A 39 8.45 0.63 -0.02
N PRO A 40 9.40 0.88 0.85
CA PRO A 40 10.31 -0.07 1.51
C PRO A 40 9.75 -0.70 2.77
N TYR A 41 8.52 -0.34 3.14
CA TYR A 41 7.93 -0.73 4.42
C TYR A 41 7.39 -2.16 4.42
N LEU A 42 7.26 -2.80 3.27
CA LEU A 42 6.74 -4.15 3.12
C LEU A 42 5.33 -4.30 3.69
N ILE A 43 4.51 -3.27 3.50
CA ILE A 43 3.12 -3.27 3.95
C ILE A 43 2.23 -3.81 2.84
N ARG A 44 1.34 -4.72 3.18
CA ARG A 44 0.35 -5.22 2.23
C ARG A 44 -0.89 -4.35 2.27
N SER A 45 -1.40 -4.03 1.09
CA SER A 45 -2.58 -3.19 0.95
C SER A 45 -3.41 -3.64 -0.25
N ASN A 46 -4.71 -3.36 -0.20
CA ASN A 46 -5.60 -3.59 -1.32
C ASN A 46 -5.77 -2.29 -2.08
N VAL A 47 -5.53 -2.32 -3.38
CA VAL A 47 -5.64 -1.13 -4.22
C VAL A 47 -6.36 -1.44 -5.53
N TYR A 48 -6.98 -0.43 -6.12
CA TYR A 48 -7.56 -0.53 -7.45
C TYR A 48 -6.47 -0.22 -8.46
N LEU A 49 -6.25 -1.15 -9.37
CA LEU A 49 -5.26 -0.99 -10.43
C LEU A 49 -5.92 -1.23 -11.78
N ARG A 50 -5.21 -0.86 -12.84
CA ARG A 50 -5.71 -1.07 -14.19
C ARG A 50 -5.86 -2.56 -14.49
N PRO A 51 -6.88 -2.96 -15.28
CA PRO A 51 -7.10 -4.38 -15.58
C PRO A 51 -5.93 -5.06 -16.27
N THR A 52 -5.04 -4.29 -16.89
CA THR A 52 -3.85 -4.83 -17.56
C THR A 52 -2.71 -5.18 -16.60
N THR A 53 -2.88 -4.92 -15.31
CA THR A 53 -1.86 -5.21 -14.31
C THR A 53 -1.70 -6.73 -14.15
N VAL A 54 -0.44 -7.18 -14.12
CA VAL A 54 -0.14 -8.61 -13.95
C VAL A 54 0.55 -8.85 -12.62
N LEU A 55 0.44 -10.08 -12.12
CA LEU A 55 1.08 -10.47 -10.87
C LEU A 55 2.60 -10.37 -10.99
N GLY A 56 3.23 -9.90 -9.94
CA GLY A 56 4.67 -9.70 -9.90
C GLY A 56 5.13 -8.37 -10.48
N GLN A 57 4.21 -7.63 -11.10
CA GLN A 57 4.54 -6.33 -11.67
C GLN A 57 4.79 -5.31 -10.56
N THR A 58 5.75 -4.42 -10.80
CA THR A 58 5.96 -3.28 -9.92
C THR A 58 5.11 -2.10 -10.40
N VAL A 59 4.34 -1.53 -9.49
CA VAL A 59 3.51 -0.38 -9.78
C VAL A 59 3.88 0.77 -8.85
N HIS A 60 3.52 1.97 -9.24
CA HIS A 60 3.76 3.16 -8.41
C HIS A 60 2.43 3.67 -7.87
N LEU A 61 2.40 3.87 -6.56
CA LEU A 61 1.19 4.26 -5.85
C LEU A 61 1.42 5.57 -5.10
N VAL A 62 0.38 6.39 -5.04
CA VAL A 62 0.38 7.61 -4.24
C VAL A 62 -0.35 7.33 -2.95
N LEU A 63 0.26 7.68 -1.84
CA LEU A 63 -0.37 7.55 -0.53
C LEU A 63 -1.43 8.64 -0.38
N GLN A 64 -2.69 8.22 -0.22
CA GLN A 64 -3.81 9.16 -0.08
C GLN A 64 -4.14 9.45 1.37
N GLU A 65 -4.17 8.43 2.21
CA GLU A 65 -4.62 8.57 3.58
C GLU A 65 -4.04 7.46 4.45
N VAL A 66 -3.84 7.76 5.72
CA VAL A 66 -3.41 6.77 6.72
C VAL A 66 -4.40 6.81 7.87
N ASP A 67 -4.96 5.64 8.19
CA ASP A 67 -5.85 5.47 9.34
C ASP A 67 -5.11 4.65 10.39
N ILE A 68 -4.53 5.34 11.37
CA ILE A 68 -3.75 4.68 12.41
C ILE A 68 -4.65 3.82 13.30
N TRP A 69 -5.87 4.27 13.56
CA TRP A 69 -6.80 3.55 14.42
C TRP A 69 -7.22 2.22 13.84
N ARG A 70 -7.45 2.17 12.52
CA ARG A 70 -7.80 0.94 11.82
C ARG A 70 -6.58 0.22 11.28
N GLN A 71 -5.39 0.79 11.47
CA GLN A 71 -4.13 0.26 10.99
C GLN A 71 -4.14 0.00 9.48
N GLN A 72 -4.63 0.98 8.73
CA GLN A 72 -4.73 0.88 7.28
C GLN A 72 -4.14 2.10 6.61
N ALA A 73 -3.55 1.88 5.44
CA ALA A 73 -3.09 2.95 4.58
C ALA A 73 -3.79 2.79 3.23
N TYR A 74 -4.20 3.91 2.67
CA TYR A 74 -4.95 3.94 1.41
C TYR A 74 -4.08 4.53 0.31
N PHE A 75 -3.98 3.81 -0.78
CA PHE A 75 -3.16 4.18 -1.92
C PHE A 75 -4.01 4.22 -3.19
N ARG A 76 -3.51 4.95 -4.19
CA ARG A 76 -4.08 4.88 -5.53
C ARG A 76 -2.94 4.81 -6.54
N GLN A 77 -3.25 4.32 -7.74
CA GLN A 77 -2.26 4.25 -8.81
C GLN A 77 -1.89 5.67 -9.25
N SER A 78 -0.58 5.93 -9.39
CA SER A 78 -0.09 7.29 -9.60
C SER A 78 -0.26 7.78 -11.04
N ASP A 79 -0.47 6.89 -11.97
CA ASP A 79 -0.65 7.30 -13.37
C ASP A 79 -2.01 6.90 -13.94
#